data_9a80c0e804ed49ad749df9ca5e9c75bd
#
_entry.id   9a80c0e804ed49ad749df9ca5e9c75bd
#
_cell.length_a   1.000
_cell.length_b   1.000
_cell.length_c   1.000
_cell.angle_alpha   90.00
_cell.angle_beta   90.00
_cell.angle_gamma   90.00
#
_symmetry.space_group_name_H-M   'P 1'
#
loop_
_entity.id
_entity.type
_entity.pdbx_description
1 polymer ?
#
loop_
_entity_poly.entity_id
_entity_poly.type
_entity_poly.pdbx_seq_one_letter_code
_entity_poly.pdbx_strand_id
1 'polypeptide(L)'
;MKRILWIPFLLFPATLFAQNTVDDGLAYGARTSVAADAKLAPGLHLSAHEEVRYYFNTEDIIRFHTGIGLEYKVLPFLKAGAEYEFINRCKYDSGEKANGWSVRHRGNFFVTGTFKNTNWQFGIKETFRMTYRPGVMNLYQAPRTALALKSKASVKYLGLGIIIPYAAFEVRNTLNDVAYSAFYVASAKTNKDRYRNESFLGYKHAYVNRLRAQLGVTLKFNKHHEMDLYLLGDHLKDKSVDTNREGSVSWKENGLVLKSIDWHVGNMVSAGVSYTWSF
;
A
#
# COMPACT_ATOMS: atom_id res chain seq x y z
N MET A 1 23.79 -1.50 -31.91
CA MET A 1 23.57 -2.60 -30.94
C MET A 1 22.94 -2.03 -29.67
N LYS A 2 21.63 -2.21 -29.50
CA LYS A 2 20.91 -1.76 -28.30
C LYS A 2 20.97 -2.85 -27.25
N ARG A 3 21.73 -2.64 -26.18
CA ARG A 3 21.75 -3.55 -25.02
C ARG A 3 20.46 -3.35 -24.23
N ILE A 4 19.58 -4.34 -24.26
CA ILE A 4 18.40 -4.44 -23.40
C ILE A 4 18.92 -4.89 -22.04
N LEU A 5 18.85 -4.00 -21.05
CA LEU A 5 19.13 -4.35 -19.66
C LEU A 5 17.93 -5.18 -19.14
N TRP A 6 18.13 -6.47 -18.97
CA TRP A 6 17.22 -7.32 -18.23
C TRP A 6 17.37 -7.03 -16.75
N ILE A 7 16.37 -6.43 -16.14
CA ILE A 7 16.26 -6.34 -14.67
C ILE A 7 15.68 -7.68 -14.22
N PRO A 8 16.42 -8.49 -13.45
CA PRO A 8 15.87 -9.75 -12.95
C PRO A 8 14.76 -9.45 -11.93
N PHE A 9 13.56 -9.86 -12.25
CA PHE A 9 12.48 -10.01 -11.27
C PHE A 9 12.93 -11.06 -10.25
N LEU A 10 13.32 -10.62 -9.06
CA LEU A 10 13.60 -11.50 -7.92
C LEU A 10 12.27 -12.09 -7.45
N LEU A 11 11.91 -13.25 -7.98
CA LEU A 11 10.91 -14.14 -7.41
C LEU A 11 11.48 -14.73 -6.12
N PHE A 12 11.10 -14.19 -4.97
CA PHE A 12 11.35 -14.83 -3.70
C PHE A 12 10.50 -16.09 -3.59
N PRO A 13 11.10 -17.26 -3.24
CA PRO A 13 10.33 -18.47 -3.00
C PRO A 13 9.40 -18.24 -1.80
N ALA A 14 8.09 -18.37 -2.03
CA ALA A 14 7.10 -18.42 -0.96
C ALA A 14 7.29 -19.75 -0.21
N THR A 15 7.93 -19.71 0.95
CA THR A 15 7.95 -20.86 1.85
C THR A 15 6.54 -21.07 2.41
N LEU A 16 5.90 -22.10 1.93
CA LEU A 16 4.61 -22.60 2.42
C LEU A 16 4.81 -23.22 3.82
N PHE A 17 4.68 -22.42 4.85
CA PHE A 17 4.41 -22.93 6.19
C PHE A 17 2.89 -23.07 6.35
N ALA A 18 2.44 -24.15 6.96
CA ALA A 18 1.05 -24.35 7.34
C ALA A 18 0.66 -23.34 8.42
N GLN A 19 0.19 -22.16 8.00
CA GLN A 19 -0.31 -21.09 8.84
C GLN A 19 -1.82 -21.01 8.64
N ASN A 20 -2.56 -20.67 9.69
CA ASN A 20 -3.98 -20.41 9.58
C ASN A 20 -4.22 -19.28 8.57
N THR A 21 -5.05 -19.55 7.58
CA THR A 21 -5.50 -18.54 6.62
C THR A 21 -6.96 -18.23 6.91
N VAL A 22 -7.26 -16.96 7.14
CA VAL A 22 -8.60 -16.43 7.31
C VAL A 22 -9.00 -15.74 6.01
N ASP A 23 -10.11 -16.15 5.43
CA ASP A 23 -10.67 -15.47 4.26
C ASP A 23 -11.58 -14.35 4.73
N ASP A 24 -11.16 -13.09 4.51
CA ASP A 24 -11.92 -11.89 4.83
C ASP A 24 -13.00 -11.58 3.78
N GLY A 25 -13.10 -12.39 2.73
CA GLY A 25 -14.10 -12.25 1.69
C GLY A 25 -13.88 -11.08 0.74
N LEU A 26 -14.99 -10.58 0.18
CA LEU A 26 -15.01 -9.48 -0.78
C LEU A 26 -15.52 -8.19 -0.12
N ALA A 27 -14.70 -7.16 -0.14
CA ALA A 27 -15.05 -5.82 0.32
C ALA A 27 -15.27 -4.86 -0.86
N TYR A 28 -16.06 -3.82 -0.63
CA TYR A 28 -16.34 -2.76 -1.59
C TYR A 28 -15.90 -1.41 -1.06
N GLY A 29 -15.52 -0.50 -1.96
CA GLY A 29 -15.11 0.83 -1.58
C GLY A 29 -15.35 1.88 -2.66
N ALA A 30 -15.28 3.13 -2.26
CA ALA A 30 -15.28 4.29 -3.14
C ALA A 30 -14.12 5.21 -2.79
N ARG A 31 -13.60 5.93 -3.79
CA ARG A 31 -12.51 6.89 -3.64
C ARG A 31 -12.82 8.16 -4.39
N THR A 32 -12.58 9.28 -3.74
CA THR A 32 -12.66 10.60 -4.37
C THR A 32 -11.40 11.37 -4.05
N SER A 33 -10.78 11.99 -5.04
CA SER A 33 -9.61 12.82 -4.80
C SER A 33 -9.62 14.11 -5.63
N VAL A 34 -9.00 15.13 -5.05
CA VAL A 34 -8.66 16.37 -5.74
C VAL A 34 -7.15 16.59 -5.62
N ALA A 35 -6.53 17.06 -6.67
CA ALA A 35 -5.10 17.35 -6.70
C ALA A 35 -4.84 18.69 -7.39
N ALA A 36 -3.79 19.36 -6.94
CA ALA A 36 -3.21 20.53 -7.57
C ALA A 36 -1.75 20.25 -7.92
N ASP A 37 -1.32 20.58 -9.13
CA ASP A 37 0.05 20.44 -9.60
C ASP A 37 0.58 21.79 -10.08
N ALA A 38 1.65 22.28 -9.47
CA ALA A 38 2.30 23.53 -9.79
C ALA A 38 3.70 23.30 -10.39
N LYS A 39 3.97 23.88 -11.55
CA LYS A 39 5.31 23.89 -12.12
C LYS A 39 6.14 25.00 -11.47
N LEU A 40 7.08 24.65 -10.57
CA LEU A 40 7.94 25.59 -9.88
C LEU A 40 9.13 26.07 -10.73
N ALA A 41 9.71 25.14 -11.52
CA ALA A 41 10.84 25.40 -12.41
C ALA A 41 10.83 24.39 -13.57
N PRO A 42 11.68 24.55 -14.60
CA PRO A 42 11.81 23.56 -15.65
C PRO A 42 12.11 22.17 -15.09
N GLY A 43 11.15 21.26 -15.24
CA GLY A 43 11.24 19.89 -14.75
C GLY A 43 10.92 19.69 -13.27
N LEU A 44 10.72 20.74 -12.47
CA LEU A 44 10.36 20.65 -11.05
C LEU A 44 8.88 20.97 -10.85
N HIS A 45 8.16 20.04 -10.24
CA HIS A 45 6.74 20.13 -9.93
C HIS A 45 6.47 19.95 -8.44
N LEU A 46 5.57 20.76 -7.91
CA LEU A 46 4.99 20.62 -6.57
C LEU A 46 3.56 20.14 -6.74
N SER A 47 3.20 19.06 -6.05
CA SER A 47 1.83 18.58 -6.02
C SER A 47 1.27 18.63 -4.62
N ALA A 48 -0.03 18.85 -4.51
CA ALA A 48 -0.79 18.67 -3.28
C ALA A 48 -2.06 17.91 -3.61
N HIS A 49 -2.50 17.02 -2.74
CA HIS A 49 -3.74 16.27 -2.95
C HIS A 49 -4.47 15.97 -1.65
N GLU A 50 -5.77 15.80 -1.79
CA GLU A 50 -6.64 15.22 -0.77
C GLU A 50 -7.38 14.05 -1.38
N GLU A 51 -7.38 12.90 -0.73
CA GLU A 51 -8.12 11.71 -1.13
C GLU A 51 -8.98 11.22 0.03
N VAL A 52 -10.27 11.01 -0.23
CA VAL A 52 -11.21 10.36 0.69
C VAL A 52 -11.46 8.95 0.20
N ARG A 53 -11.34 7.98 1.11
CA ARG A 53 -11.65 6.56 0.87
C ARG A 53 -12.79 6.12 1.75
N TYR A 54 -13.74 5.49 1.13
CA TYR A 54 -14.88 4.85 1.77
C TYR A 54 -14.75 3.33 1.65
N TYR A 55 -14.95 2.60 2.77
CA TYR A 55 -14.94 1.14 2.82
C TYR A 55 -16.26 0.67 3.43
N PHE A 56 -17.06 -0.07 2.66
CA PHE A 56 -18.42 -0.40 3.03
C PHE A 56 -18.53 -1.62 3.94
N ASN A 57 -17.53 -2.53 3.90
CA ASN A 57 -17.58 -3.82 4.57
C ASN A 57 -16.39 -4.05 5.51
N THR A 58 -15.73 -3.00 5.98
CA THR A 58 -14.57 -3.09 6.86
C THR A 58 -14.74 -2.20 8.09
N GLU A 59 -13.93 -2.42 9.11
CA GLU A 59 -13.90 -1.57 10.31
C GLU A 59 -13.52 -0.11 10.01
N ASP A 60 -12.82 0.13 8.90
CA ASP A 60 -12.40 1.47 8.49
C ASP A 60 -13.36 2.03 7.43
N ILE A 61 -14.36 2.77 7.85
CA ILE A 61 -15.33 3.33 6.91
C ILE A 61 -14.78 4.52 6.13
N ILE A 62 -14.01 5.40 6.79
CA ILE A 62 -13.49 6.62 6.15
C ILE A 62 -12.01 6.77 6.42
N ARG A 63 -11.26 7.11 5.35
CA ARG A 63 -9.87 7.55 5.44
C ARG A 63 -9.67 8.81 4.63
N PHE A 64 -8.98 9.77 5.23
CA PHE A 64 -8.49 10.98 4.56
C PHE A 64 -6.97 10.83 4.34
N HIS A 65 -6.53 11.15 3.14
CA HIS A 65 -5.13 11.19 2.75
C HIS A 65 -4.81 12.57 2.23
N THR A 66 -4.20 13.41 3.06
CA THR A 66 -3.70 14.73 2.67
C THR A 66 -2.23 14.60 2.32
N GLY A 67 -1.84 14.95 1.11
CA GLY A 67 -0.47 14.78 0.64
C GLY A 67 0.11 16.02 0.00
N ILE A 68 1.45 16.13 0.11
CA ILE A 68 2.26 17.11 -0.60
C ILE A 68 3.49 16.39 -1.17
N GLY A 69 3.85 16.68 -2.41
CA GLY A 69 4.94 16.02 -3.10
C GLY A 69 5.75 16.95 -3.99
N LEU A 70 7.01 16.58 -4.17
CA LEU A 70 7.91 17.19 -5.14
C LEU A 70 8.34 16.11 -6.13
N GLU A 71 8.28 16.44 -7.42
CA GLU A 71 8.74 15.60 -8.51
C GLU A 71 9.72 16.38 -9.40
N TYR A 72 10.86 15.78 -9.72
CA TYR A 72 11.85 16.34 -10.63
C TYR A 72 12.07 15.44 -11.84
N LYS A 73 12.06 16.05 -13.02
CA LYS A 73 12.36 15.37 -14.28
C LYS A 73 13.88 15.28 -14.47
N VAL A 74 14.45 14.14 -14.10
CA VAL A 74 15.91 13.87 -14.17
C VAL A 74 16.37 13.71 -15.62
N LEU A 75 15.57 12.96 -16.44
CA LEU A 75 15.79 12.71 -17.86
C LEU A 75 14.46 12.85 -18.62
N PRO A 76 14.44 13.00 -19.95
CA PRO A 76 13.21 13.10 -20.72
C PRO A 76 12.19 11.98 -20.46
N PHE A 77 12.69 10.80 -20.07
CA PHE A 77 11.89 9.60 -19.81
C PHE A 77 11.89 9.18 -18.33
N LEU A 78 12.64 9.89 -17.45
CA LEU A 78 12.83 9.51 -16.04
C LEU A 78 12.52 10.69 -15.11
N LYS A 79 11.68 10.43 -14.12
CA LYS A 79 11.35 11.36 -13.05
C LYS A 79 11.64 10.70 -11.71
N ALA A 80 12.04 11.49 -10.72
CA ALA A 80 12.19 11.07 -9.34
C ALA A 80 11.47 12.06 -8.43
N GLY A 81 10.96 11.59 -7.29
CA GLY A 81 10.25 12.46 -6.38
C GLY A 81 10.12 11.91 -4.98
N ALA A 82 9.65 12.78 -4.11
CA ALA A 82 9.29 12.47 -2.75
C ALA A 82 7.92 13.07 -2.42
N GLU A 83 7.17 12.38 -1.60
CA GLU A 83 5.84 12.76 -1.18
C GLU A 83 5.66 12.46 0.29
N TYR A 84 5.02 13.36 1.01
CA TYR A 84 4.55 13.14 2.37
C TYR A 84 3.03 13.08 2.37
N GLU A 85 2.48 12.07 3.05
CA GLU A 85 1.04 11.91 3.26
C GLU A 85 0.72 11.88 4.76
N PHE A 86 -0.21 12.72 5.18
CA PHE A 86 -0.90 12.63 6.45
C PHE A 86 -2.17 11.79 6.24
N ILE A 87 -2.32 10.72 7.01
CA ILE A 87 -3.45 9.79 6.88
C ILE A 87 -4.24 9.81 8.17
N ASN A 88 -5.50 10.18 8.07
CA ASN A 88 -6.45 10.13 9.16
C ASN A 88 -7.49 9.04 8.88
N ARG A 89 -7.68 8.10 9.82
CA ARG A 89 -8.57 6.95 9.70
C ARG A 89 -9.61 7.00 10.79
N CYS A 90 -10.88 6.91 10.41
CA CYS A 90 -11.97 6.65 11.32
C CYS A 90 -12.19 5.13 11.41
N LYS A 91 -12.20 4.59 12.63
CA LYS A 91 -12.51 3.20 12.90
C LYS A 91 -13.90 3.08 13.51
N TYR A 92 -14.63 2.08 13.04
CA TYR A 92 -15.90 1.67 13.63
C TYR A 92 -15.75 0.22 14.10
N ASP A 93 -16.07 -0.04 15.36
CA ASP A 93 -16.28 -1.40 15.82
C ASP A 93 -17.65 -1.89 15.34
N SER A 94 -17.76 -3.17 15.05
CA SER A 94 -18.99 -3.79 14.57
C SER A 94 -20.15 -3.54 15.53
N GLY A 95 -21.03 -2.60 15.16
CA GLY A 95 -22.28 -2.28 15.87
C GLY A 95 -22.28 -1.04 16.74
N GLU A 96 -21.17 -0.32 16.90
CA GLU A 96 -21.09 0.91 17.69
C GLU A 96 -20.52 2.10 16.92
N LYS A 97 -20.76 3.31 17.44
CA LYS A 97 -20.22 4.56 16.90
C LYS A 97 -18.69 4.54 16.83
N ALA A 98 -18.16 5.27 15.85
CA ALA A 98 -16.74 5.46 15.60
C ALA A 98 -15.89 5.50 16.88
N ASN A 99 -15.01 4.54 17.02
CA ASN A 99 -14.14 4.39 18.19
C ASN A 99 -12.90 5.32 18.12
N GLY A 100 -13.05 6.45 17.42
CA GLY A 100 -12.06 7.52 17.32
C GLY A 100 -11.30 7.56 15.99
N TRP A 101 -10.37 8.50 15.95
CA TRP A 101 -9.50 8.73 14.80
C TRP A 101 -8.10 8.22 15.09
N SER A 102 -7.47 7.58 14.10
CA SER A 102 -6.07 7.19 14.16
C SER A 102 -5.28 7.86 13.05
N VAL A 103 -4.13 8.39 13.43
CA VAL A 103 -3.24 9.13 12.53
C VAL A 103 -2.09 8.24 12.07
N ARG A 104 -1.64 8.42 10.83
CA ARG A 104 -0.40 7.85 10.30
C ARG A 104 0.32 8.89 9.47
N HIS A 105 1.64 8.87 9.54
CA HIS A 105 2.52 9.68 8.70
C HIS A 105 3.19 8.78 7.68
N ARG A 106 3.17 9.18 6.41
CA ARG A 106 3.74 8.39 5.34
C ARG A 106 4.69 9.21 4.49
N GLY A 107 5.91 8.70 4.31
CA GLY A 107 6.84 9.16 3.30
C GLY A 107 6.88 8.19 2.12
N ASN A 108 6.83 8.71 0.91
CA ASN A 108 7.03 7.96 -0.33
C ASN A 108 8.22 8.58 -1.08
N PHE A 109 9.17 7.75 -1.50
CA PHE A 109 10.24 8.12 -2.42
C PHE A 109 10.03 7.30 -3.70
N PHE A 110 9.98 7.95 -4.84
CA PHE A 110 9.64 7.24 -6.07
C PHE A 110 10.48 7.62 -7.27
N VAL A 111 10.57 6.68 -8.19
CA VAL A 111 11.14 6.88 -9.51
C VAL A 111 10.12 6.40 -10.54
N THR A 112 9.91 7.20 -11.59
CA THR A 112 8.97 6.89 -12.67
C THR A 112 9.68 6.92 -14.00
N GLY A 113 9.71 5.79 -14.69
CA GLY A 113 10.12 5.68 -16.09
C GLY A 113 8.91 5.75 -17.01
N THR A 114 9.01 6.50 -18.11
CA THR A 114 7.92 6.63 -19.09
C THR A 114 8.47 6.50 -20.51
N PHE A 115 7.87 5.61 -21.28
CA PHE A 115 8.12 5.47 -22.71
C PHE A 115 6.85 5.81 -23.49
N LYS A 116 6.98 6.63 -24.53
CA LYS A 116 5.88 7.03 -25.40
C LYS A 116 6.17 6.64 -26.84
N ASN A 117 5.15 6.09 -27.48
CA ASN A 117 5.04 5.94 -28.92
C ASN A 117 3.86 6.81 -29.42
N THR A 118 3.55 6.82 -30.70
CA THR A 118 2.51 7.66 -31.31
C THR A 118 1.17 7.60 -30.55
N ASN A 119 0.67 6.41 -30.25
CA ASN A 119 -0.64 6.22 -29.63
C ASN A 119 -0.55 5.57 -28.24
N TRP A 120 0.61 5.17 -27.78
CA TRP A 120 0.77 4.44 -26.55
C TRP A 120 1.76 5.08 -25.61
N GLN A 121 1.46 5.06 -24.33
CA GLN A 121 2.39 5.43 -23.27
C GLN A 121 2.49 4.28 -22.28
N PHE A 122 3.70 3.82 -22.04
CA PHE A 122 4.04 2.83 -21.00
C PHE A 122 4.72 3.53 -19.84
N GLY A 123 4.38 3.14 -18.64
CA GLY A 123 4.96 3.69 -17.41
C GLY A 123 5.33 2.58 -16.44
N ILE A 124 6.48 2.75 -15.78
CA ILE A 124 6.89 1.94 -14.63
C ILE A 124 7.19 2.89 -13.50
N LYS A 125 6.62 2.66 -12.32
CA LYS A 125 6.86 3.45 -11.11
C LYS A 125 7.26 2.54 -9.96
N GLU A 126 8.46 2.76 -9.42
CA GLU A 126 8.91 2.15 -8.17
C GLU A 126 8.74 3.15 -7.04
N THR A 127 8.19 2.71 -5.90
CA THR A 127 7.98 3.57 -4.75
C THR A 127 8.43 2.86 -3.48
N PHE A 128 9.44 3.40 -2.81
CA PHE A 128 9.77 3.04 -1.44
C PHE A 128 8.91 3.84 -0.48
N ARG A 129 8.22 3.14 0.40
CA ARG A 129 7.24 3.71 1.31
C ARG A 129 7.60 3.44 2.76
N MET A 130 7.55 4.47 3.58
CA MET A 130 7.65 4.39 5.03
C MET A 130 6.35 4.88 5.66
N THR A 131 5.74 4.11 6.55
CA THR A 131 4.51 4.51 7.24
C THR A 131 4.74 4.44 8.74
N TYR A 132 4.83 5.59 9.39
CA TYR A 132 4.95 5.74 10.84
C TYR A 132 3.56 5.73 11.49
N ARG A 133 3.43 5.01 12.58
CA ARG A 133 2.21 4.87 13.40
C ARG A 133 2.47 5.49 14.76
N PRO A 134 2.01 6.73 15.04
CA PRO A 134 2.11 7.32 16.35
C PRO A 134 1.17 6.62 17.34
N GLY A 135 1.39 6.87 18.63
CA GLY A 135 0.56 6.32 19.71
C GLY A 135 1.06 5.00 20.28
N VAL A 136 0.28 4.48 21.21
CA VAL A 136 0.55 3.20 21.86
C VAL A 136 0.22 2.07 20.91
N MET A 137 1.15 1.12 20.79
CA MET A 137 0.95 -0.06 19.95
C MET A 137 1.82 -1.22 20.47
N ASN A 138 1.38 -2.44 20.20
CA ASN A 138 2.14 -3.63 20.50
C ASN A 138 3.25 -3.85 19.45
N LEU A 139 4.49 -3.60 19.84
CA LEU A 139 5.65 -3.75 18.97
C LEU A 139 6.01 -5.21 18.65
N TYR A 140 5.46 -6.16 19.40
CA TYR A 140 5.59 -7.59 19.10
C TYR A 140 4.58 -8.07 18.07
N GLN A 141 3.54 -7.28 17.76
CA GLN A 141 2.53 -7.59 16.74
C GLN A 141 2.79 -6.87 15.42
N ALA A 142 3.35 -5.67 15.46
CA ALA A 142 3.63 -4.89 14.25
C ALA A 142 4.76 -3.88 14.46
N PRO A 143 5.53 -3.52 13.41
CA PRO A 143 6.54 -2.48 13.49
C PRO A 143 5.89 -1.08 13.61
N ARG A 144 6.50 -0.19 14.40
CA ARG A 144 6.08 1.22 14.49
C ARG A 144 6.20 1.94 13.14
N THR A 145 7.27 1.67 12.41
CA THR A 145 7.46 2.16 11.05
C THR A 145 7.40 0.99 10.08
N ALA A 146 6.31 0.90 9.34
CA ALA A 146 6.15 -0.12 8.30
C ALA A 146 6.84 0.34 7.01
N LEU A 147 7.68 -0.53 6.44
CA LEU A 147 8.39 -0.31 5.17
C LEU A 147 7.74 -1.15 4.07
N ALA A 148 7.58 -0.58 2.90
CA ALA A 148 7.08 -1.30 1.74
C ALA A 148 7.72 -0.82 0.44
N LEU A 149 7.83 -1.72 -0.52
CA LEU A 149 8.17 -1.43 -1.91
C LEU A 149 6.93 -1.64 -2.77
N LYS A 150 6.63 -0.68 -3.64
CA LYS A 150 5.51 -0.74 -4.59
C LYS A 150 6.07 -0.62 -6.00
N SER A 151 5.76 -1.61 -6.82
CA SER A 151 6.11 -1.65 -8.24
C SER A 151 4.83 -1.56 -9.06
N LYS A 152 4.68 -0.49 -9.84
CA LYS A 152 3.50 -0.24 -10.68
C LYS A 152 3.90 -0.18 -12.14
N ALA A 153 3.29 -1.00 -12.99
CA ALA A 153 3.32 -0.90 -14.44
C ALA A 153 1.99 -0.33 -14.96
N SER A 154 2.04 0.48 -16.02
CA SER A 154 0.84 1.08 -16.61
C SER A 154 0.97 1.22 -18.12
N VAL A 155 -0.17 1.17 -18.80
CA VAL A 155 -0.30 1.45 -20.23
C VAL A 155 -1.47 2.40 -20.44
N LYS A 156 -1.27 3.42 -21.28
CA LYS A 156 -2.28 4.41 -21.68
C LYS A 156 -2.39 4.43 -23.20
N TYR A 157 -3.61 4.56 -23.72
CA TYR A 157 -3.85 4.76 -25.14
C TYR A 157 -4.18 6.24 -25.39
N LEU A 158 -3.37 6.91 -26.21
CA LEU A 158 -3.43 8.34 -26.47
C LEU A 158 -4.20 8.72 -27.74
N GLY A 159 -4.64 7.73 -28.53
CA GLY A 159 -5.21 7.94 -29.86
C GLY A 159 -6.63 8.50 -29.89
N LEU A 160 -7.32 8.66 -28.73
CA LEU A 160 -8.70 9.16 -28.67
C LEU A 160 -8.79 10.65 -28.24
N GLY A 161 -7.71 11.41 -28.37
CA GLY A 161 -7.69 12.85 -28.07
C GLY A 161 -7.87 13.14 -26.57
N ILE A 162 -9.06 13.65 -26.19
CA ILE A 162 -9.36 14.02 -24.81
C ILE A 162 -9.63 12.83 -23.90
N ILE A 163 -9.94 11.66 -24.47
CA ILE A 163 -10.25 10.43 -23.73
C ILE A 163 -9.02 9.53 -23.75
N ILE A 164 -8.47 9.23 -22.60
CA ILE A 164 -7.24 8.43 -22.46
C ILE A 164 -7.53 7.20 -21.61
N PRO A 165 -7.97 6.08 -22.21
CA PRO A 165 -8.14 4.84 -21.47
C PRO A 165 -6.79 4.28 -21.04
N TYR A 166 -6.78 3.63 -19.88
CA TYR A 166 -5.57 3.03 -19.34
C TYR A 166 -5.83 1.77 -18.51
N ALA A 167 -4.78 0.98 -18.38
CA ALA A 167 -4.70 -0.12 -17.43
C ALA A 167 -3.40 -0.01 -16.62
N ALA A 168 -3.44 -0.45 -15.38
CA ALA A 168 -2.26 -0.53 -14.55
C ALA A 168 -2.31 -1.75 -13.63
N PHE A 169 -1.12 -2.25 -13.27
CA PHE A 169 -0.93 -3.32 -12.32
C PHE A 169 0.12 -2.91 -11.28
N GLU A 170 -0.16 -3.16 -10.01
CA GLU A 170 0.73 -2.81 -8.90
C GLU A 170 0.93 -4.01 -7.98
N VAL A 171 2.18 -4.26 -7.62
CA VAL A 171 2.58 -5.20 -6.57
C VAL A 171 3.09 -4.39 -5.39
N ARG A 172 2.67 -4.73 -4.18
CA ARG A 172 3.22 -4.16 -2.95
C ARG A 172 3.86 -5.26 -2.11
N ASN A 173 5.11 -5.05 -1.76
CA ASN A 173 5.87 -5.89 -0.85
C ASN A 173 6.02 -5.19 0.49
N THR A 174 5.61 -5.83 1.58
CA THR A 174 6.00 -5.47 2.94
C THR A 174 7.45 -5.91 3.15
N LEU A 175 8.30 -5.04 3.70
CA LEU A 175 9.74 -5.31 3.82
C LEU A 175 10.17 -5.62 5.27
N ASN A 176 9.41 -5.19 6.26
CA ASN A 176 9.81 -5.27 7.67
C ASN A 176 8.63 -5.63 8.57
N ASP A 177 8.06 -6.77 8.40
CA ASP A 177 7.06 -7.25 9.36
C ASP A 177 7.70 -8.07 10.49
N VAL A 178 6.96 -8.28 11.57
CA VAL A 178 7.40 -9.06 12.73
C VAL A 178 7.73 -10.50 12.31
N ALA A 179 8.83 -11.03 12.83
CA ALA A 179 9.26 -12.39 12.57
C ALA A 179 9.37 -13.17 13.89
N TYR A 180 8.98 -14.42 13.85
CA TYR A 180 9.07 -15.34 14.98
C TYR A 180 9.72 -16.65 14.56
N SER A 181 10.53 -17.24 15.44
CA SER A 181 10.99 -18.63 15.32
C SER A 181 10.01 -19.53 16.06
N ALA A 182 8.83 -19.74 15.49
CA ALA A 182 7.80 -20.56 16.10
C ALA A 182 7.33 -21.64 15.14
N PHE A 183 7.11 -22.86 15.64
CA PHE A 183 6.55 -23.98 14.88
C PHE A 183 5.08 -24.15 15.26
N TYR A 184 4.21 -24.06 14.26
CA TYR A 184 2.79 -24.32 14.45
C TYR A 184 2.53 -25.84 14.59
N VAL A 185 1.83 -26.23 15.63
CA VAL A 185 1.43 -27.63 15.89
C VAL A 185 -0.10 -27.70 15.76
N ALA A 186 -0.59 -28.17 14.61
CA ALA A 186 -2.03 -28.22 14.31
C ALA A 186 -2.83 -29.13 15.29
N SER A 187 -2.19 -30.15 15.87
CA SER A 187 -2.86 -31.09 16.80
C SER A 187 -2.89 -30.59 18.25
N ALA A 188 -2.36 -29.41 18.53
CA ALA A 188 -2.34 -28.89 19.89
C ALA A 188 -3.76 -28.50 20.37
N LYS A 189 -4.08 -28.87 21.62
CA LYS A 189 -5.41 -28.63 22.23
C LYS A 189 -5.66 -27.17 22.60
N THR A 190 -4.59 -26.40 22.86
CA THR A 190 -4.68 -25.00 23.27
C THR A 190 -3.85 -24.12 22.36
N ASN A 191 -4.21 -22.83 22.23
CA ASN A 191 -3.42 -21.88 21.46
C ASN A 191 -2.00 -21.71 22.00
N LYS A 192 -1.79 -21.83 23.32
CA LYS A 192 -0.48 -21.78 23.96
C LYS A 192 0.43 -22.93 23.51
N ASP A 193 -0.14 -24.12 23.28
CA ASP A 193 0.62 -25.31 22.90
C ASP A 193 0.81 -25.42 21.37
N ARG A 194 0.14 -24.59 20.60
CA ARG A 194 0.23 -24.58 19.12
C ARG A 194 1.56 -24.06 18.61
N TYR A 195 2.22 -23.19 19.36
CA TYR A 195 3.50 -22.62 18.99
C TYR A 195 4.57 -23.09 19.95
N ARG A 196 5.58 -23.77 19.42
CA ARG A 196 6.75 -24.22 20.19
C ARG A 196 7.99 -23.43 19.78
N ASN A 197 8.91 -23.24 20.74
CA ASN A 197 10.17 -22.53 20.53
C ASN A 197 9.97 -21.10 19.97
N GLU A 198 8.96 -20.42 20.47
CA GLU A 198 8.66 -19.07 20.09
C GLU A 198 9.74 -18.08 20.53
N SER A 199 10.26 -17.34 19.59
CA SER A 199 11.18 -16.24 19.84
C SER A 199 10.92 -15.10 18.89
N PHE A 200 10.88 -13.89 19.39
CA PHE A 200 10.80 -12.71 18.54
C PHE A 200 12.14 -12.45 17.86
N LEU A 201 12.16 -12.47 16.54
CA LEU A 201 13.34 -12.28 15.70
C LEU A 201 13.49 -10.85 15.17
N GLY A 202 12.62 -9.94 15.62
CA GLY A 202 12.58 -8.57 15.13
C GLY A 202 11.74 -8.42 13.86
N TYR A 203 12.03 -7.40 13.07
CA TYR A 203 11.25 -7.02 11.88
C TYR A 203 11.96 -7.44 10.60
N LYS A 204 12.08 -8.75 10.39
CA LYS A 204 12.83 -9.34 9.27
C LYS A 204 11.94 -10.05 8.24
N HIS A 205 10.63 -10.07 8.45
CA HIS A 205 9.72 -10.77 7.56
C HIS A 205 9.28 -9.85 6.41
N ALA A 206 9.51 -10.33 5.18
CA ALA A 206 9.11 -9.64 3.96
C ALA A 206 8.20 -10.56 3.12
N TYR A 207 7.14 -10.00 2.53
CA TYR A 207 6.19 -10.74 1.69
C TYR A 207 5.40 -9.81 0.78
N VAL A 208 4.84 -10.38 -0.28
CA VAL A 208 3.87 -9.67 -1.13
C VAL A 208 2.55 -9.57 -0.37
N ASN A 209 2.14 -8.34 -0.06
CA ASN A 209 0.94 -8.11 0.73
C ASN A 209 -0.21 -7.49 -0.07
N ARG A 210 0.01 -7.08 -1.33
CA ARG A 210 -1.06 -6.61 -2.20
C ARG A 210 -0.71 -6.78 -3.67
N LEU A 211 -1.66 -7.32 -4.42
CA LEU A 211 -1.74 -7.22 -5.87
C LEU A 211 -2.90 -6.30 -6.21
N ARG A 212 -2.70 -5.36 -7.12
CA ARG A 212 -3.73 -4.41 -7.55
C ARG A 212 -3.80 -4.33 -9.06
N ALA A 213 -5.00 -4.46 -9.61
CA ALA A 213 -5.31 -4.11 -10.98
C ALA A 213 -6.15 -2.83 -11.00
N GLN A 214 -5.91 -1.97 -11.97
CA GLN A 214 -6.66 -0.72 -12.17
C GLN A 214 -6.99 -0.57 -13.64
N LEU A 215 -8.26 -0.28 -13.93
CA LEU A 215 -8.75 0.10 -15.25
C LEU A 215 -9.38 1.47 -15.12
N GLY A 216 -9.15 2.37 -16.08
CA GLY A 216 -9.71 3.69 -15.99
C GLY A 216 -9.65 4.48 -17.30
N VAL A 217 -10.22 5.67 -17.23
CA VAL A 217 -10.24 6.64 -18.31
C VAL A 217 -9.87 8.00 -17.73
N THR A 218 -8.82 8.61 -18.27
CA THR A 218 -8.48 10.01 -17.99
C THR A 218 -9.12 10.90 -19.04
N LEU A 219 -9.92 11.87 -18.61
CA LEU A 219 -10.53 12.91 -19.45
C LEU A 219 -9.70 14.17 -19.33
N LYS A 220 -9.04 14.59 -20.42
CA LYS A 220 -8.27 15.84 -20.49
C LYS A 220 -9.12 16.94 -21.12
N PHE A 221 -9.72 17.79 -20.28
CA PHE A 221 -10.53 18.90 -20.77
C PHE A 221 -9.66 19.99 -21.44
N ASN A 222 -8.50 20.23 -20.85
CA ASN A 222 -7.48 21.15 -21.40
C ASN A 222 -6.11 20.88 -20.72
N LYS A 223 -5.14 21.78 -20.90
CA LYS A 223 -3.80 21.67 -20.31
C LYS A 223 -3.77 21.78 -18.77
N HIS A 224 -4.84 22.33 -18.16
CA HIS A 224 -4.92 22.59 -16.73
C HIS A 224 -5.87 21.64 -15.98
N HIS A 225 -6.83 21.05 -16.67
CA HIS A 225 -7.91 20.30 -16.04
C HIS A 225 -8.00 18.87 -16.58
N GLU A 226 -7.84 17.91 -15.69
CA GLU A 226 -8.06 16.52 -16.02
C GLU A 226 -8.90 15.81 -14.95
N MET A 227 -9.70 14.85 -15.36
CA MET A 227 -10.48 14.01 -14.47
C MET A 227 -10.18 12.54 -14.79
N ASP A 228 -9.99 11.73 -13.77
CA ASP A 228 -9.73 10.31 -13.88
C ASP A 228 -10.88 9.52 -13.25
N LEU A 229 -11.47 8.61 -14.02
CA LEU A 229 -12.51 7.69 -13.59
C LEU A 229 -11.94 6.27 -13.63
N TYR A 230 -12.04 5.53 -12.54
CA TYR A 230 -11.37 4.22 -12.48
C TYR A 230 -12.08 3.19 -11.61
N LEU A 231 -11.79 1.93 -11.90
CA LEU A 231 -12.08 0.77 -11.07
C LEU A 231 -10.77 0.15 -10.60
N LEU A 232 -10.75 -0.27 -9.35
CA LEU A 232 -9.63 -0.96 -8.70
C LEU A 232 -10.08 -2.32 -8.21
N GLY A 233 -9.29 -3.35 -8.50
CA GLY A 233 -9.35 -4.66 -7.85
C GLY A 233 -8.09 -4.86 -7.01
N ASP A 234 -8.24 -5.08 -5.72
CA ASP A 234 -7.16 -5.39 -4.79
C ASP A 234 -7.30 -6.84 -4.32
N HIS A 235 -6.21 -7.61 -4.38
CA HIS A 235 -6.02 -8.83 -3.62
C HIS A 235 -5.05 -8.53 -2.48
N LEU A 236 -5.49 -8.71 -1.25
CA LEU A 236 -4.77 -8.35 -0.03
C LEU A 236 -4.36 -9.62 0.71
N LYS A 237 -3.15 -9.65 1.21
CA LYS A 237 -2.65 -10.67 2.11
C LYS A 237 -1.90 -10.00 3.24
N ASP A 238 -2.50 -9.93 4.41
CA ASP A 238 -1.88 -9.33 5.58
C ASP A 238 -1.69 -10.37 6.69
N LYS A 239 -0.57 -10.26 7.41
CA LYS A 239 -0.28 -11.11 8.54
C LYS A 239 -0.76 -10.43 9.82
N SER A 240 -1.53 -11.16 10.62
CA SER A 240 -1.90 -10.78 11.97
C SER A 240 -1.13 -11.63 12.97
N VAL A 241 -0.58 -10.99 13.98
CA VAL A 241 0.10 -11.67 15.08
C VAL A 241 -0.53 -11.24 16.38
N ASP A 242 -1.01 -12.19 17.18
CA ASP A 242 -1.52 -11.95 18.52
C ASP A 242 -0.57 -12.47 19.58
N THR A 243 -0.33 -11.65 20.61
CA THR A 243 0.55 -11.97 21.74
C THR A 243 -0.14 -11.59 23.05
N ASN A 244 0.30 -12.21 24.16
CA ASN A 244 -0.22 -11.90 25.49
C ASN A 244 0.29 -10.57 26.07
N ARG A 245 1.09 -9.78 25.31
CA ARG A 245 1.76 -8.60 25.84
C ARG A 245 1.66 -7.40 24.97
N GLU A 246 1.55 -6.26 25.61
CA GLU A 246 1.62 -4.95 25.02
C GLU A 246 3.05 -4.41 25.01
N GLY A 247 3.38 -3.64 23.98
CA GLY A 247 4.71 -3.35 23.47
C GLY A 247 5.72 -2.59 24.32
N SER A 248 5.48 -2.35 25.61
CA SER A 248 6.41 -1.64 26.49
C SER A 248 7.21 -2.54 27.43
N VAL A 249 6.95 -3.84 27.43
CA VAL A 249 7.55 -4.79 28.38
C VAL A 249 8.70 -5.53 27.72
N SER A 250 9.83 -5.61 28.42
CA SER A 250 11.02 -6.33 27.96
C SER A 250 10.70 -7.81 27.71
N TRP A 251 11.14 -8.32 26.56
CA TRP A 251 11.01 -9.72 26.17
C TRP A 251 11.55 -10.69 27.23
N LYS A 252 12.70 -10.36 27.83
CA LYS A 252 13.40 -11.24 28.74
C LYS A 252 12.77 -11.35 30.14
N GLU A 253 12.06 -10.34 30.58
CA GLU A 253 11.61 -10.24 31.97
C GLU A 253 10.31 -10.98 32.27
N ASN A 254 9.52 -11.30 31.27
CA ASN A 254 8.13 -11.69 31.56
C ASN A 254 7.53 -12.81 30.68
N GLY A 255 8.32 -13.51 29.88
CA GLY A 255 7.82 -14.60 29.02
C GLY A 255 6.73 -14.14 28.05
N LEU A 256 7.10 -13.67 26.87
CA LEU A 256 6.17 -13.42 25.80
C LEU A 256 5.52 -14.73 25.36
N VAL A 257 4.22 -14.77 25.21
CA VAL A 257 3.52 -15.91 24.64
C VAL A 257 2.89 -15.46 23.33
N LEU A 258 3.31 -16.10 22.25
CA LEU A 258 2.66 -15.98 20.95
C LEU A 258 1.36 -16.75 20.97
N LYS A 259 0.23 -16.07 20.78
CA LYS A 259 -1.10 -16.71 20.77
C LYS A 259 -1.47 -17.22 19.39
N SER A 260 -1.26 -16.38 18.36
CA SER A 260 -1.53 -16.78 16.98
C SER A 260 -0.65 -16.04 15.98
N ILE A 261 -0.47 -16.68 14.81
CA ILE A 261 -0.01 -16.06 13.57
C ILE A 261 -1.02 -16.45 12.50
N ASP A 262 -1.82 -15.51 12.06
CA ASP A 262 -2.88 -15.72 11.09
C ASP A 262 -2.61 -14.90 9.82
N TRP A 263 -2.97 -15.46 8.68
CA TRP A 263 -2.93 -14.77 7.41
C TRP A 263 -4.34 -14.40 6.99
N HIS A 264 -4.59 -13.12 6.88
CA HIS A 264 -5.83 -12.56 6.37
C HIS A 264 -5.69 -12.37 4.86
N VAL A 265 -6.55 -13.02 4.10
CA VAL A 265 -6.62 -12.89 2.65
C VAL A 265 -7.98 -12.35 2.28
N GLY A 266 -8.02 -11.25 1.55
CA GLY A 266 -9.27 -10.63 1.14
C GLY A 266 -9.17 -9.97 -0.22
N ASN A 267 -10.31 -9.78 -0.84
CA ASN A 267 -10.41 -9.05 -2.11
C ASN A 267 -11.21 -7.76 -1.89
N MET A 268 -10.85 -6.72 -2.62
CA MET A 268 -11.59 -5.46 -2.55
C MET A 268 -11.77 -4.89 -3.95
N VAL A 269 -12.97 -4.46 -4.25
CA VAL A 269 -13.29 -3.70 -5.46
C VAL A 269 -13.65 -2.28 -5.07
N SER A 270 -13.05 -1.29 -5.73
CA SER A 270 -13.33 0.12 -5.47
C SER A 270 -13.53 0.87 -6.78
N ALA A 271 -14.54 1.74 -6.82
CA ALA A 271 -14.66 2.75 -7.84
C ALA A 271 -14.03 4.07 -7.37
N GLY A 272 -13.48 4.84 -8.30
CA GLY A 272 -12.86 6.11 -7.93
C GLY A 272 -13.00 7.21 -8.98
N VAL A 273 -12.98 8.44 -8.48
CA VAL A 273 -12.89 9.65 -9.27
C VAL A 273 -11.79 10.53 -8.71
N SER A 274 -10.96 11.06 -9.60
CA SER A 274 -9.89 12.01 -9.25
C SER A 274 -9.97 13.20 -10.18
N TYR A 275 -9.85 14.40 -9.61
CA TYR A 275 -9.74 15.62 -10.38
C TYR A 275 -8.40 16.28 -10.13
N THR A 276 -7.69 16.68 -11.20
CA THR A 276 -6.38 17.35 -11.11
C THR A 276 -6.43 18.70 -11.81
N TRP A 277 -5.98 19.71 -11.10
CA TRP A 277 -5.74 21.05 -11.62
C TRP A 277 -4.23 21.34 -11.68
N SER A 278 -3.74 21.68 -12.91
CA SER A 278 -2.32 21.98 -13.17
C SER A 278 -2.12 23.46 -13.58
N PHE A 279 -1.14 24.17 -13.03
CA PHE A 279 -0.83 25.57 -13.29
C PHE A 279 0.68 25.88 -13.31
#